data_76532e6771fb352b1fe371341eda97ee
#
_entry.id   76532e6771fb352b1fe371341eda97ee
#
_cell.length_a   1.000
_cell.length_b   1.000
_cell.length_c   1.000
_cell.angle_alpha   90.00
_cell.angle_beta   90.00
_cell.angle_gamma   90.00
#
_symmetry.space_group_name_H-M   'P 1'
#
loop_
_entity.id
_entity.type
_entity.pdbx_description
1 polymer ?
#
loop_
_entity_poly.entity_id
_entity_poly.type
_entity_poly.pdbx_seq_one_letter_code
_entity_poly.pdbx_strand_id
1 'polypeptide(L)'
;MLMAKQDKPLQTLKIAFLGGRGCGKTTLLASYLGHMASSRWQNEHHYYLSTPDSSDSKRLNELFQGLCNGFFPEATIKRASAYRFQMHIQECEGVPLEIQWLDYPGEWWEREPVDAKEKKQRDDCLQRMVNSHVCFLVIDGAQFQRHGETYLRAHLAHMTNEIANL
;
A
#
# COMPACT_ATOMS: atom_id res chain seq x y z
N MET A 1 -43.96 6.39 0.61
CA MET A 1 -43.21 6.42 -0.66
C MET A 1 -41.73 6.53 -0.28
N LEU A 2 -41.06 5.41 -0.16
CA LEU A 2 -39.65 5.35 0.19
C LEU A 2 -38.85 5.78 -1.03
N MET A 3 -38.22 6.96 -0.98
CA MET A 3 -37.26 7.37 -1.99
C MET A 3 -36.08 6.38 -1.94
N ALA A 4 -35.85 5.67 -3.04
CA ALA A 4 -34.65 4.88 -3.23
C ALA A 4 -33.45 5.80 -3.07
N LYS A 5 -32.59 5.53 -2.05
CA LYS A 5 -31.26 6.15 -1.99
C LYS A 5 -30.57 5.83 -3.31
N GLN A 6 -30.31 6.84 -4.13
CA GLN A 6 -29.41 6.69 -5.25
C GLN A 6 -28.04 6.32 -4.65
N ASP A 7 -27.62 5.08 -4.85
CA ASP A 7 -26.26 4.63 -4.54
C ASP A 7 -25.30 5.45 -5.41
N LYS A 8 -24.77 6.53 -4.85
CA LYS A 8 -23.64 7.23 -5.49
C LYS A 8 -22.50 6.23 -5.60
N PRO A 9 -21.87 6.09 -6.77
CA PRO A 9 -20.73 5.20 -6.91
C PRO A 9 -19.65 5.59 -5.90
N LEU A 10 -19.10 4.60 -5.20
CA LEU A 10 -17.95 4.78 -4.31
C LEU A 10 -16.83 5.47 -5.09
N GLN A 11 -16.38 6.59 -4.60
CA GLN A 11 -15.16 7.20 -5.13
C GLN A 11 -13.98 6.35 -4.67
N THR A 12 -13.19 5.85 -5.62
CA THR A 12 -12.03 5.00 -5.32
C THR A 12 -10.75 5.80 -5.46
N LEU A 13 -9.99 5.91 -4.37
CA LEU A 13 -8.63 6.45 -4.36
C LEU A 13 -7.64 5.29 -4.50
N LYS A 14 -6.91 5.24 -5.61
CA LYS A 14 -5.87 4.25 -5.87
C LYS A 14 -4.53 4.80 -5.41
N ILE A 15 -3.87 4.08 -4.49
CA ILE A 15 -2.58 4.42 -3.93
C ILE A 15 -1.60 3.29 -4.21
N ALA A 16 -0.44 3.61 -4.75
CA ALA A 16 0.67 2.68 -4.91
C ALA A 16 1.87 3.09 -4.04
N PHE A 17 2.57 2.09 -3.51
CA PHE A 17 3.79 2.30 -2.71
C PHE A 17 4.98 1.73 -3.46
N LEU A 18 5.82 2.60 -3.96
CA LEU A 18 7.05 2.27 -4.66
C LEU A 18 8.21 2.09 -3.68
N GLY A 19 9.08 1.14 -3.92
CA GLY A 19 10.28 0.94 -3.09
C GLY A 19 10.87 -0.46 -3.22
N GLY A 20 12.15 -0.59 -2.98
CA GLY A 20 12.90 -1.83 -3.05
C GLY A 20 12.48 -2.88 -2.01
N ARG A 21 13.16 -4.02 -2.05
CA ARG A 21 12.96 -5.09 -1.09
C ARG A 21 13.35 -4.63 0.32
N GLY A 22 12.51 -4.95 1.29
CA GLY A 22 12.79 -4.66 2.70
C GLY A 22 12.70 -3.19 3.12
N CYS A 23 12.37 -2.25 2.23
CA CYS A 23 12.26 -0.84 2.58
C CYS A 23 11.08 -0.49 3.51
N GLY A 24 10.24 -1.46 3.88
CA GLY A 24 9.20 -1.29 4.89
C GLY A 24 7.79 -1.01 4.37
N LYS A 25 7.47 -1.23 3.09
CA LYS A 25 6.12 -1.01 2.53
C LYS A 25 5.01 -1.72 3.31
N THR A 26 5.16 -3.02 3.50
CA THR A 26 4.17 -3.85 4.23
C THR A 26 4.15 -3.49 5.72
N THR A 27 5.30 -3.15 6.30
CA THR A 27 5.41 -2.66 7.68
C THR A 27 4.66 -1.36 7.88
N LEU A 28 4.82 -0.40 6.95
CA LEU A 28 4.10 0.86 6.97
C LEU A 28 2.59 0.64 6.89
N LEU A 29 2.14 -0.24 5.98
CA LEU A 29 0.73 -0.59 5.84
C LEU A 29 0.16 -1.18 7.12
N ALA A 30 0.82 -2.19 7.68
CA ALA A 30 0.36 -2.85 8.90
C ALA A 30 0.32 -1.89 10.10
N SER A 31 1.36 -1.06 10.27
CA SER A 31 1.43 -0.07 11.35
C SER A 31 0.32 0.97 11.23
N TYR A 32 0.12 1.51 10.04
CA TYR A 32 -0.89 2.53 9.80
C TYR A 32 -2.29 2.04 10.12
N LEU A 33 -2.64 0.86 9.65
CA LEU A 33 -3.95 0.26 9.89
C LEU A 33 -4.16 -0.15 11.34
N GLY A 34 -3.13 -0.73 11.97
CA GLY A 34 -3.22 -1.11 13.38
C GLY A 34 -3.45 0.09 14.30
N HIS A 35 -2.82 1.22 14.01
CA HIS A 35 -3.08 2.46 14.73
C HIS A 35 -4.48 3.01 14.49
N MET A 36 -4.94 3.03 13.24
CA MET A 36 -6.28 3.54 12.89
C MET A 36 -7.42 2.67 13.41
N ALA A 37 -7.19 1.37 13.62
CA ALA A 37 -8.17 0.47 14.23
C ALA A 37 -8.32 0.70 15.73
N SER A 38 -7.40 1.45 16.38
CA SER A 38 -7.47 1.71 17.82
C SER A 38 -8.57 2.70 18.17
N SER A 39 -9.27 2.45 19.28
CA SER A 39 -10.29 3.36 19.79
C SER A 39 -9.73 4.75 20.12
N ARG A 40 -8.45 4.82 20.53
CA ARG A 40 -7.76 6.09 20.77
C ARG A 40 -7.70 6.93 19.50
N TRP A 41 -7.26 6.34 18.37
CA TRP A 41 -7.21 7.04 17.10
C TRP A 41 -8.59 7.55 16.67
N GLN A 42 -9.62 6.71 16.77
CA GLN A 42 -10.99 7.07 16.40
C GLN A 42 -11.53 8.24 17.22
N ASN A 43 -11.13 8.34 18.48
CA ASN A 43 -11.54 9.44 19.37
C ASN A 43 -10.76 10.75 19.14
N GLU A 44 -9.48 10.65 18.72
CA GLU A 44 -8.61 11.81 18.51
C GLU A 44 -8.72 12.35 17.07
N HIS A 45 -9.13 11.52 16.11
CA HIS A 45 -9.18 11.86 14.69
C HIS A 45 -10.59 11.63 14.15
N HIS A 46 -11.06 12.53 13.32
CA HIS A 46 -12.42 12.47 12.76
C HIS A 46 -12.57 11.47 11.60
N TYR A 47 -11.66 10.50 11.47
CA TYR A 47 -11.72 9.45 10.44
C TYR A 47 -11.09 8.14 10.91
N TYR A 48 -11.52 7.04 10.31
CA TYR A 48 -10.92 5.72 10.48
C TYR A 48 -11.00 4.89 9.20
N LEU A 49 -10.16 3.86 9.12
CA LEU A 49 -10.20 2.90 8.03
C LEU A 49 -10.79 1.57 8.51
N SER A 50 -11.60 0.97 7.66
CA SER A 50 -12.05 -0.41 7.84
C SER A 50 -11.66 -1.24 6.62
N THR A 51 -11.47 -2.53 6.82
CA THR A 51 -11.22 -3.51 5.74
C THR A 51 -12.50 -4.29 5.48
N PRO A 52 -13.11 -4.18 4.29
CA PRO A 52 -14.30 -4.95 3.95
C PRO A 52 -14.02 -6.45 3.83
N ASP A 53 -12.76 -6.83 3.54
CA ASP A 53 -12.34 -8.23 3.44
C ASP A 53 -11.80 -8.72 4.79
N SER A 54 -12.42 -9.77 5.33
CA SER A 54 -12.04 -10.35 6.62
C SER A 54 -10.67 -11.02 6.59
N SER A 55 -10.24 -11.55 5.46
CA SER A 55 -8.92 -12.19 5.31
C SER A 55 -7.81 -11.17 5.32
N ASP A 56 -8.00 -10.05 4.65
CA ASP A 56 -7.06 -8.92 4.66
C ASP A 56 -6.98 -8.30 6.05
N SER A 57 -8.12 -8.10 6.70
CA SER A 57 -8.21 -7.59 8.07
C SER A 57 -7.42 -8.46 9.05
N LYS A 58 -7.63 -9.78 9.00
CA LYS A 58 -6.94 -10.73 9.86
C LYS A 58 -5.42 -10.70 9.62
N ARG A 59 -5.00 -10.80 8.36
CA ARG A 59 -3.58 -10.78 7.99
C ARG A 59 -2.87 -9.51 8.45
N LEU A 60 -3.47 -8.36 8.22
CA LEU A 60 -2.88 -7.07 8.60
C LEU A 60 -2.83 -6.88 10.12
N ASN A 61 -3.85 -7.37 10.84
CA ASN A 61 -3.83 -7.36 12.29
C ASN A 61 -2.74 -8.29 12.85
N GLU A 62 -2.56 -9.49 12.30
CA GLU A 62 -1.47 -10.40 12.68
C GLU A 62 -0.10 -9.76 12.45
N LEU A 63 0.11 -9.09 11.33
CA LEU A 63 1.34 -8.33 11.06
C LEU A 63 1.55 -7.20 12.07
N PHE A 64 0.51 -6.43 12.38
CA PHE A 64 0.60 -5.36 13.37
C PHE A 64 0.92 -5.88 14.78
N GLN A 65 0.26 -6.95 15.21
CA GLN A 65 0.57 -7.59 16.50
C GLN A 65 2.01 -8.12 16.53
N GLY A 66 2.49 -8.69 15.43
CA GLY A 66 3.88 -9.08 15.27
C GLY A 66 4.83 -7.90 15.50
N LEU A 67 4.57 -6.77 14.84
CA LEU A 67 5.37 -5.54 15.01
C LEU A 67 5.37 -5.04 16.46
N CYS A 68 4.22 -5.04 17.13
CA CYS A 68 4.13 -4.67 18.55
C CYS A 68 4.96 -5.57 19.46
N ASN A 69 5.16 -6.82 19.07
CA ASN A 69 5.98 -7.80 19.78
C ASN A 69 7.45 -7.84 19.30
N GLY A 70 7.86 -6.90 18.44
CA GLY A 70 9.22 -6.82 17.92
C GLY A 70 9.54 -7.78 16.76
N PHE A 71 8.52 -8.43 16.19
CA PHE A 71 8.68 -9.27 15.00
C PHE A 71 8.39 -8.47 13.73
N PHE A 72 9.39 -8.39 12.85
CA PHE A 72 9.22 -7.72 11.57
C PHE A 72 8.66 -8.70 10.53
N PRO A 73 7.73 -8.25 9.65
CA PRO A 73 7.23 -9.09 8.59
C PRO A 73 8.35 -9.47 7.63
N GLU A 74 8.30 -10.70 7.15
CA GLU A 74 9.16 -11.13 6.05
C GLU A 74 8.90 -10.29 4.80
N ALA A 75 9.92 -10.15 3.97
CA ALA A 75 9.78 -9.44 2.70
C ALA A 75 8.66 -10.08 1.86
N THR A 76 7.81 -9.24 1.24
CA THR A 76 6.79 -9.70 0.30
C THR A 76 7.47 -10.38 -0.88
N ILE A 77 7.29 -11.69 -1.00
CA ILE A 77 7.95 -12.52 -2.00
C ILE A 77 6.87 -13.08 -2.95
N LYS A 78 7.14 -13.03 -4.24
CA LYS A 78 6.42 -13.74 -5.31
C LYS A 78 5.05 -13.21 -5.73
N ARG A 79 4.36 -12.32 -5.03
CA ARG A 79 3.01 -11.92 -5.41
C ARG A 79 2.67 -10.50 -4.99
N ALA A 80 2.17 -9.70 -5.93
CA ALA A 80 1.53 -8.44 -5.59
C ALA A 80 0.19 -8.70 -4.87
N SER A 81 -0.11 -7.89 -3.89
CA SER A 81 -1.39 -7.88 -3.17
C SER A 81 -2.02 -6.49 -3.30
N ALA A 82 -3.31 -6.44 -3.51
CA ALA A 82 -4.08 -5.21 -3.46
C ALA A 82 -5.03 -5.28 -2.27
N TYR A 83 -4.83 -4.43 -1.31
CA TYR A 83 -5.70 -4.30 -0.15
C TYR A 83 -6.76 -3.25 -0.42
N ARG A 84 -7.98 -3.48 0.03
CA ARG A 84 -9.08 -2.52 -0.07
C ARG A 84 -9.49 -2.06 1.31
N PHE A 85 -9.66 -0.75 1.46
CA PHE A 85 -10.09 -0.10 2.68
C PHE A 85 -11.25 0.82 2.39
N GLN A 86 -12.08 1.02 3.39
CA GLN A 86 -13.11 2.05 3.41
C GLN A 86 -12.72 3.11 4.43
N MET A 87 -12.54 4.34 3.97
CA MET A 87 -12.32 5.49 4.85
C MET A 87 -13.67 6.07 5.26
N HIS A 88 -13.91 6.09 6.53
CA HIS A 88 -15.08 6.70 7.15
C HIS A 88 -14.67 8.03 7.80
N ILE A 89 -15.39 9.09 7.46
CA ILE A 89 -15.19 10.43 8.03
C ILE A 89 -16.40 10.75 8.88
N GLN A 90 -16.20 11.02 10.18
CA GLN A 90 -17.28 11.11 11.16
C GLN A 90 -18.31 12.22 10.86
N GLU A 91 -17.87 13.34 10.30
CA GLU A 91 -18.73 14.50 10.01
C GLU A 91 -19.32 14.49 8.58
N CYS A 92 -18.96 13.49 7.79
CA CYS A 92 -19.47 13.35 6.42
C CYS A 92 -20.55 12.26 6.38
N GLU A 93 -21.81 12.65 6.30
CA GLU A 93 -22.93 11.73 5.98
C GLU A 93 -22.86 11.26 4.52
N GLY A 94 -21.74 10.71 4.10
CA GLY A 94 -21.48 10.29 2.72
C GLY A 94 -21.14 8.81 2.61
N VAL A 95 -21.05 8.36 1.36
CA VAL A 95 -20.52 7.05 1.03
C VAL A 95 -19.03 7.04 1.37
N PRO A 96 -18.52 6.01 2.08
CA PRO A 96 -17.11 5.91 2.41
C PRO A 96 -16.23 6.00 1.16
N LEU A 97 -15.07 6.64 1.28
CA LEU A 97 -14.08 6.63 0.22
C LEU A 97 -13.40 5.25 0.20
N GLU A 98 -13.43 4.56 -0.93
CA GLU A 98 -12.65 3.34 -1.11
C GLU A 98 -11.18 3.70 -1.38
N ILE A 99 -10.26 3.10 -0.61
CA ILE A 99 -8.82 3.19 -0.83
C ILE A 99 -8.33 1.82 -1.30
N GLN A 100 -7.68 1.79 -2.45
CA GLN A 100 -6.97 0.61 -2.94
C GLN A 100 -5.48 0.82 -2.74
N TRP A 101 -4.87 -0.03 -1.89
CA TRP A 101 -3.45 -0.02 -1.61
C TRP A 101 -2.76 -1.18 -2.31
N LEU A 102 -1.84 -0.87 -3.20
CA LEU A 102 -1.08 -1.86 -3.93
C LEU A 102 0.25 -2.13 -3.23
N ASP A 103 0.42 -3.35 -2.73
CA ASP A 103 1.66 -3.88 -2.18
C ASP A 103 2.24 -4.93 -3.11
N TYR A 104 3.51 -4.82 -3.45
CA TYR A 104 4.17 -5.69 -4.42
C TYR A 104 5.57 -6.09 -3.93
N PRO A 105 6.14 -7.19 -4.46
CA PRO A 105 7.50 -7.61 -4.16
C PRO A 105 8.51 -6.54 -4.58
N GLY A 106 9.26 -6.00 -3.61
CA GLY A 106 10.29 -5.00 -3.90
C GLY A 106 11.40 -5.50 -4.82
N GLU A 107 11.64 -6.81 -4.83
CA GLU A 107 12.62 -7.44 -5.72
C GLU A 107 12.30 -7.30 -7.21
N TRP A 108 11.05 -7.02 -7.59
CA TRP A 108 10.68 -6.77 -8.99
C TRP A 108 11.32 -5.50 -9.57
N TRP A 109 11.82 -4.62 -8.70
CA TRP A 109 12.59 -3.44 -9.09
C TRP A 109 14.10 -3.68 -9.14
N GLU A 110 14.56 -4.78 -8.55
CA GLU A 110 15.98 -5.03 -8.34
C GLU A 110 16.56 -6.07 -9.31
N ARG A 111 15.70 -6.85 -9.97
CA ARG A 111 16.11 -7.90 -10.89
C ARG A 111 15.11 -8.13 -12.02
N GLU A 112 15.61 -8.74 -13.09
CA GLU A 112 14.75 -9.19 -14.18
C GLU A 112 13.81 -10.33 -13.75
N PRO A 113 12.61 -10.44 -14.37
CA PRO A 113 11.68 -11.53 -14.12
C PRO A 113 12.31 -12.89 -14.47
N VAL A 114 12.04 -13.89 -13.63
CA VAL A 114 12.58 -15.25 -13.81
C VAL A 114 11.91 -16.00 -14.96
N ASP A 115 10.63 -15.73 -15.18
CA ASP A 115 9.82 -16.38 -16.20
C ASP A 115 8.75 -15.46 -16.79
N ALA A 116 8.07 -15.92 -17.84
CA ALA A 116 7.02 -15.16 -18.51
C ALA A 116 5.81 -14.86 -17.62
N LYS A 117 5.54 -15.71 -16.62
CA LYS A 117 4.46 -15.51 -15.66
C LYS A 117 4.78 -14.38 -14.70
N GLU A 118 5.99 -14.36 -14.14
CA GLU A 118 6.45 -13.28 -13.27
C GLU A 118 6.51 -11.96 -14.05
N LYS A 119 7.01 -11.99 -15.30
CA LYS A 119 7.00 -10.82 -16.18
C LYS A 119 5.60 -10.24 -16.32
N LYS A 120 4.64 -11.08 -16.68
CA LYS A 120 3.24 -10.63 -16.81
C LYS A 120 2.68 -10.04 -15.52
N GLN A 121 2.96 -10.67 -14.37
CA GLN A 121 2.51 -10.15 -13.08
C GLN A 121 3.15 -8.81 -12.74
N ARG A 122 4.43 -8.64 -13.04
CA ARG A 122 5.16 -7.38 -12.90
C ARG A 122 4.56 -6.29 -13.79
N ASP A 123 4.37 -6.58 -15.07
CA ASP A 123 3.81 -5.63 -16.04
C ASP A 123 2.39 -5.20 -15.65
N ASP A 124 1.53 -6.14 -15.26
CA ASP A 124 0.17 -5.86 -14.75
C ASP A 124 0.21 -4.97 -13.48
N CYS A 125 1.20 -5.20 -12.61
CA CYS A 125 1.40 -4.39 -11.41
C CYS A 125 1.85 -2.97 -11.75
N LEU A 126 2.83 -2.83 -12.63
CA LEU A 126 3.34 -1.54 -13.10
C LEU A 126 2.23 -0.71 -13.77
N GLN A 127 1.41 -1.34 -14.60
CA GLN A 127 0.24 -0.69 -15.21
C GLN A 127 -0.75 -0.17 -14.14
N ARG A 128 -1.00 -0.93 -13.09
CA ARG A 128 -1.85 -0.46 -11.97
C ARG A 128 -1.24 0.71 -11.24
N MET A 129 0.08 0.73 -11.07
CA MET A 129 0.80 1.84 -10.44
C MET A 129 0.70 3.12 -11.25
N VAL A 130 0.93 3.05 -12.56
CA VAL A 130 0.81 4.20 -13.47
C VAL A 130 -0.62 4.74 -13.46
N ASN A 131 -1.63 3.87 -13.32
CA ASN A 131 -3.04 4.24 -13.21
C ASN A 131 -3.47 4.58 -11.77
N SER A 132 -2.54 4.69 -10.82
CA SER A 132 -2.85 5.13 -9.47
C SER A 132 -2.96 6.65 -9.38
N HIS A 133 -3.82 7.14 -8.48
CA HIS A 133 -3.98 8.58 -8.27
C HIS A 133 -2.81 9.18 -7.48
N VAL A 134 -2.18 8.35 -6.62
CA VAL A 134 -1.04 8.73 -5.78
C VAL A 134 -0.03 7.60 -5.76
N CYS A 135 1.24 7.95 -5.92
CA CYS A 135 2.37 7.04 -5.71
C CYS A 135 3.26 7.57 -4.60
N PHE A 136 3.47 6.77 -3.57
CA PHE A 136 4.42 7.05 -2.51
C PHE A 136 5.72 6.29 -2.74
N LEU A 137 6.85 6.99 -2.69
CA LEU A 137 8.15 6.36 -2.67
C LEU A 137 8.55 6.06 -1.23
N VAL A 138 8.75 4.77 -0.95
CA VAL A 138 9.25 4.29 0.34
C VAL A 138 10.73 3.98 0.19
N ILE A 139 11.56 4.70 0.92
CA ILE A 139 13.02 4.53 0.90
C ILE A 139 13.49 3.80 2.17
N ASP A 140 14.54 3.01 2.04
CA ASP A 140 15.23 2.42 3.19
C ASP A 140 16.01 3.51 3.92
N GLY A 141 15.57 3.87 5.14
CA GLY A 141 16.20 4.91 5.94
C GLY A 141 17.64 4.59 6.31
N ALA A 142 18.00 3.32 6.52
CA ALA A 142 19.37 2.91 6.81
C ALA A 142 20.27 3.06 5.58
N GLN A 143 19.78 2.73 4.39
CA GLN A 143 20.52 2.96 3.15
C GLN A 143 20.65 4.45 2.85
N PHE A 144 19.61 5.22 3.07
CA PHE A 144 19.67 6.66 2.92
C PHE A 144 20.67 7.30 3.89
N GLN A 145 20.70 6.86 5.14
CA GLN A 145 21.67 7.35 6.14
C GLN A 145 23.11 7.04 5.74
N ARG A 146 23.37 5.89 5.10
CA ARG A 146 24.72 5.47 4.69
C ARG A 146 25.19 6.14 3.40
N HIS A 147 24.30 6.31 2.44
CA HIS A 147 24.64 6.68 1.06
C HIS A 147 24.05 8.02 0.61
N GLY A 148 23.18 8.62 1.42
CA GLY A 148 22.61 9.94 1.19
C GLY A 148 21.88 10.10 -0.14
N GLU A 149 22.10 11.23 -0.75
CA GLU A 149 21.45 11.62 -2.00
C GLU A 149 21.78 10.68 -3.17
N THR A 150 22.96 10.07 -3.18
CA THR A 150 23.38 9.13 -4.23
C THR A 150 22.45 7.92 -4.29
N TYR A 151 22.09 7.36 -3.14
CA TYR A 151 21.11 6.27 -3.06
C TYR A 151 19.74 6.70 -3.60
N LEU A 152 19.26 7.87 -3.18
CA LEU A 152 17.97 8.38 -3.60
C LEU A 152 17.93 8.63 -5.12
N ARG A 153 18.95 9.26 -5.67
CA ARG A 153 19.05 9.52 -7.12
C ARG A 153 19.08 8.24 -7.95
N ALA A 154 19.88 7.25 -7.53
CA ALA A 154 19.96 5.97 -8.21
C ALA A 154 18.62 5.23 -8.17
N HIS A 155 17.95 5.25 -7.03
CA HIS A 155 16.65 4.60 -6.85
C HIS A 155 15.56 5.26 -7.68
N LEU A 156 15.48 6.59 -7.69
CA LEU A 156 14.54 7.34 -8.53
C LEU A 156 14.80 7.13 -10.02
N ALA A 157 16.06 7.19 -10.47
CA ALA A 157 16.40 6.99 -11.88
C ALA A 157 15.98 5.61 -12.36
N HIS A 158 16.25 4.57 -11.56
CA HIS A 158 15.84 3.21 -11.88
C HIS A 158 14.31 3.09 -12.03
N MET A 159 13.55 3.61 -11.06
CA MET A 159 12.09 3.56 -11.10
C MET A 159 11.51 4.34 -12.29
N THR A 160 12.06 5.51 -12.58
CA THR A 160 11.63 6.32 -13.73
C THR A 160 11.85 5.57 -15.04
N ASN A 161 13.00 4.91 -15.21
CA ASN A 161 13.29 4.12 -16.40
C ASN A 161 12.34 2.94 -16.56
N GLU A 162 12.04 2.21 -15.48
CA GLU A 162 11.10 1.10 -15.51
C GLU A 162 9.69 1.55 -15.93
N ILE A 163 9.22 2.67 -15.39
CA ILE A 163 7.91 3.24 -15.74
C ILE A 163 7.89 3.76 -17.19
N ALA A 164 8.97 4.35 -17.66
CA ALA A 164 9.05 4.87 -19.03
C ALA A 164 9.09 3.78 -20.11
N ASN A 165 9.43 2.55 -19.75
CA ASN A 165 9.48 1.39 -20.64
C ASN A 165 8.16 0.58 -20.70
N LEU A 166 7.10 1.06 -20.05
CA LEU A 166 5.74 0.48 -20.10
C LEU A 166 4.94 0.98 -21.28
#